data_a5f7d56d8bd5d8ec9d20481e8a752387
#
_entry.id   a5f7d56d8bd5d8ec9d20481e8a752387
#
_cell.length_a   1.000
_cell.length_b   1.000
_cell.length_c   1.000
_cell.angle_alpha   90.00
_cell.angle_beta   90.00
_cell.angle_gamma   90.00
#
_symmetry.space_group_name_H-M   'P 1'
#
loop_
_entity.id
_entity.type
_entity.pdbx_description
1 polymer ?
#
loop_
_entity_poly.entity_id
_entity_poly.type
_entity_poly.pdbx_seq_one_letter_code
_entity_poly.pdbx_strand_id
1 'polypeptide(L)'
;GVDAIILADPGLMEYAKTKHPQLRLHLSVQGSATNYEAINFYHEQFGIQRAVLPRVLAMPQIEHVVKNTPVEIEVFGFGGLCVMVEGRCALSAYVTGDSPNTVGVCSPGKAVRYEQTAQGMETRLNGVLIDRFAESEKTGYPTLCKGRFEVNDETYYAIEEPTSLNTLELLPKLMEIGVKAIKIEGRQRSPAYVAQVTKVWREAIDSALRNRQNFSVREAWMAELNKVSEGNMHTLGAYYRPWK
;
A
#
# COMPACT_ATOMS: atom_id res chain seq x y z
N GLY A 1 24.36 -7.08 6.38
CA GLY A 1 23.37 -6.47 7.27
C GLY A 1 22.33 -5.71 6.49
N VAL A 2 21.31 -5.20 7.18
CA VAL A 2 20.30 -4.30 6.60
C VAL A 2 20.63 -2.86 6.96
N ASP A 3 20.24 -1.90 6.12
CA ASP A 3 20.51 -0.48 6.34
C ASP A 3 19.50 0.15 7.31
N ALA A 4 18.26 -0.38 7.36
CA ALA A 4 17.18 0.09 8.22
C ALA A 4 16.17 -1.02 8.48
N ILE A 5 15.38 -0.86 9.55
CA ILE A 5 14.24 -1.72 9.85
C ILE A 5 12.96 -0.88 9.97
N ILE A 6 11.84 -1.44 9.50
CA ILE A 6 10.54 -0.81 9.58
C ILE A 6 9.77 -1.47 10.73
N LEU A 7 9.34 -0.69 11.72
CA LEU A 7 8.63 -1.15 12.91
C LEU A 7 7.32 -0.38 13.10
N ALA A 8 6.34 -1.03 13.74
CA ALA A 8 5.07 -0.41 14.15
C ALA A 8 4.87 -0.47 15.68
N ASP A 9 5.43 -1.48 16.32
CA ASP A 9 5.25 -1.73 17.74
C ASP A 9 6.22 -0.86 18.58
N PRO A 10 5.71 -0.03 19.51
CA PRO A 10 6.56 0.84 20.34
C PRO A 10 7.54 0.07 21.24
N GLY A 11 7.15 -1.12 21.73
CA GLY A 11 8.04 -1.94 22.56
C GLY A 11 9.24 -2.46 21.76
N LEU A 12 9.00 -2.87 20.50
CA LEU A 12 10.08 -3.27 19.60
C LEU A 12 10.96 -2.06 19.18
N MET A 13 10.38 -0.87 19.05
CA MET A 13 11.16 0.36 18.77
C MET A 13 12.08 0.69 19.96
N GLU A 14 11.57 0.63 21.19
CA GLU A 14 12.38 0.85 22.38
C GLU A 14 13.47 -0.22 22.55
N TYR A 15 13.15 -1.48 22.28
CA TYR A 15 14.14 -2.56 22.27
C TYR A 15 15.24 -2.30 21.23
N ALA A 16 14.86 -1.96 20.00
CA ALA A 16 15.81 -1.68 18.92
C ALA A 16 16.69 -0.47 19.26
N LYS A 17 16.10 0.63 19.74
CA LYS A 17 16.83 1.82 20.18
C LYS A 17 17.87 1.50 21.27
N THR A 18 17.49 0.67 22.24
CA THR A 18 18.34 0.36 23.40
C THR A 18 19.42 -0.68 23.08
N LYS A 19 19.08 -1.74 22.33
CA LYS A 19 19.96 -2.90 22.08
C LYS A 19 20.71 -2.81 20.75
N HIS A 20 20.21 -2.04 19.80
CA HIS A 20 20.75 -1.91 18.45
C HIS A 20 20.75 -0.45 17.98
N PRO A 21 21.41 0.49 18.73
CA PRO A 21 21.33 1.94 18.46
C PRO A 21 21.93 2.33 17.09
N GLN A 22 22.70 1.44 16.46
CA GLN A 22 23.23 1.64 15.11
C GLN A 22 22.21 1.44 13.99
N LEU A 23 21.06 0.78 14.28
CA LEU A 23 20.04 0.55 13.27
C LEU A 23 19.20 1.81 13.03
N ARG A 24 18.98 2.12 11.76
CA ARG A 24 18.03 3.16 11.39
C ARG A 24 16.61 2.61 11.57
N LEU A 25 15.77 3.35 12.29
CA LEU A 25 14.39 2.99 12.53
C LEU A 25 13.47 3.77 11.60
N HIS A 26 12.59 3.05 10.91
CA HIS A 26 11.54 3.64 10.10
C HIS A 26 10.18 3.27 10.71
N LEU A 27 9.30 4.26 10.85
CA LEU A 27 7.92 4.04 11.31
C LEU A 27 7.09 3.41 10.20
N SER A 28 6.55 2.23 10.45
CA SER A 28 5.61 1.57 9.55
C SER A 28 4.30 2.36 9.46
N VAL A 29 3.65 2.27 8.30
CA VAL A 29 2.26 2.73 8.12
C VAL A 29 1.29 2.10 9.14
N GLN A 30 1.58 0.92 9.65
CA GLN A 30 0.81 0.25 10.70
C GLN A 30 0.87 0.98 12.06
N GLY A 31 1.82 1.90 12.27
CA GLY A 31 1.83 2.83 13.40
C GLY A 31 0.75 3.90 13.32
N SER A 32 0.09 4.03 12.16
CA SER A 32 -1.06 4.92 11.92
C SER A 32 -0.80 6.39 12.26
N ALA A 33 0.43 6.87 12.07
CA ALA A 33 0.79 8.27 12.25
C ALA A 33 0.27 9.09 11.04
N THR A 34 -0.79 9.87 11.26
CA THR A 34 -1.48 10.65 10.23
C THR A 34 -1.17 12.14 10.28
N ASN A 35 -0.41 12.59 11.26
CA ASN A 35 -0.04 13.99 11.44
C ASN A 35 1.41 14.11 11.94
N TYR A 36 1.96 15.31 11.84
CA TYR A 36 3.36 15.56 12.22
C TYR A 36 3.60 15.43 13.73
N GLU A 37 2.61 15.71 14.58
CA GLU A 37 2.74 15.58 16.03
C GLU A 37 3.00 14.12 16.43
N ALA A 38 2.24 13.18 15.86
CA ALA A 38 2.45 11.76 16.08
C ALA A 38 3.85 11.32 15.58
N ILE A 39 4.26 11.80 14.41
CA ILE A 39 5.58 11.46 13.84
C ILE A 39 6.70 12.04 14.71
N ASN A 40 6.58 13.28 15.16
CA ASN A 40 7.55 13.92 16.04
C ASN A 40 7.65 13.20 17.39
N PHE A 41 6.52 12.77 17.95
CA PHE A 41 6.51 11.93 19.15
C PHE A 41 7.32 10.63 18.95
N TYR A 42 7.11 9.91 17.86
CA TYR A 42 7.89 8.70 17.56
C TYR A 42 9.38 9.02 17.33
N HIS A 43 9.68 10.15 16.73
CA HIS A 43 11.06 10.60 16.55
C HIS A 43 11.74 10.90 17.88
N GLU A 44 11.10 11.67 18.74
CA GLU A 44 11.63 12.05 20.06
C GLU A 44 11.80 10.83 20.97
N GLN A 45 10.81 9.94 21.00
CA GLN A 45 10.84 8.76 21.87
C GLN A 45 11.78 7.67 21.36
N PHE A 46 11.77 7.36 20.08
CA PHE A 46 12.45 6.18 19.52
C PHE A 46 13.56 6.50 18.51
N GLY A 47 13.70 7.74 18.10
CA GLY A 47 14.72 8.14 17.13
C GLY A 47 14.43 7.69 15.70
N ILE A 48 13.15 7.54 15.32
CA ILE A 48 12.81 7.18 13.93
C ILE A 48 13.35 8.24 12.96
N GLN A 49 13.83 7.81 11.80
CA GLN A 49 14.42 8.68 10.79
C GLN A 49 13.55 8.79 9.54
N ARG A 50 12.57 7.88 9.36
CA ARG A 50 11.60 7.91 8.27
C ARG A 50 10.25 7.45 8.78
N ALA A 51 9.17 8.02 8.23
CA ALA A 51 7.81 7.60 8.49
C ALA A 51 7.06 7.33 7.18
N VAL A 52 6.37 6.18 7.13
CA VAL A 52 5.48 5.82 6.02
C VAL A 52 4.08 6.34 6.32
N LEU A 53 3.59 7.26 5.50
CA LEU A 53 2.25 7.83 5.67
C LEU A 53 1.16 6.87 5.15
N PRO A 54 0.00 6.82 5.82
CA PRO A 54 -1.14 6.04 5.35
C PRO A 54 -1.77 6.66 4.09
N ARG A 55 -2.49 5.82 3.31
CA ARG A 55 -3.08 6.18 2.01
C ARG A 55 -4.33 7.08 2.12
N VAL A 56 -4.67 7.53 3.33
CA VAL A 56 -5.86 8.36 3.60
C VAL A 56 -5.61 9.86 3.51
N LEU A 57 -4.34 10.28 3.45
CA LEU A 57 -3.96 11.69 3.45
C LEU A 57 -4.05 12.31 2.07
N ALA A 58 -4.65 13.50 2.00
CA ALA A 58 -4.65 14.33 0.80
C ALA A 58 -3.30 15.06 0.62
N MET A 59 -2.99 15.49 -0.60
CA MET A 59 -1.73 16.16 -0.93
C MET A 59 -1.42 17.36 -0.01
N PRO A 60 -2.36 18.27 0.32
CA PRO A 60 -2.09 19.36 1.25
C PRO A 60 -1.73 18.89 2.66
N GLN A 61 -2.31 17.77 3.11
CA GLN A 61 -1.99 17.19 4.42
C GLN A 61 -0.58 16.61 4.44
N ILE A 62 -0.18 15.92 3.37
CA ILE A 62 1.19 15.40 3.21
C ILE A 62 2.20 16.55 3.21
N GLU A 63 1.93 17.60 2.44
CA GLU A 63 2.77 18.81 2.42
C GLU A 63 2.90 19.44 3.80
N HIS A 64 1.78 19.52 4.55
CA HIS A 64 1.79 20.03 5.91
C HIS A 64 2.64 19.17 6.85
N VAL A 65 2.53 17.83 6.75
CA VAL A 65 3.37 16.90 7.53
C VAL A 65 4.83 17.10 7.19
N VAL A 66 5.21 17.11 5.90
CA VAL A 66 6.60 17.26 5.46
C VAL A 66 7.23 18.56 6.00
N LYS A 67 6.46 19.65 6.03
CA LYS A 67 6.95 20.96 6.51
C LYS A 67 7.16 21.05 8.03
N ASN A 68 6.51 20.19 8.81
CA ASN A 68 6.46 20.30 10.27
C ASN A 68 7.15 19.13 11.02
N THR A 69 7.91 18.28 10.31
CA THR A 69 8.69 17.21 10.91
C THR A 69 10.12 17.19 10.38
N PRO A 70 11.13 16.86 11.19
CA PRO A 70 12.48 16.60 10.73
C PRO A 70 12.63 15.21 10.09
N VAL A 71 11.62 14.34 10.21
CA VAL A 71 11.64 12.96 9.77
C VAL A 71 11.41 12.88 8.26
N GLU A 72 12.18 12.03 7.58
CA GLU A 72 11.93 11.73 6.16
C GLU A 72 10.55 11.14 5.96
N ILE A 73 9.83 11.62 4.95
CA ILE A 73 8.49 11.11 4.63
C ILE A 73 8.54 10.17 3.42
N GLU A 74 7.91 9.01 3.59
CA GLU A 74 7.67 8.00 2.56
C GLU A 74 6.17 7.89 2.30
N VAL A 75 5.77 7.88 1.03
CA VAL A 75 4.36 7.76 0.63
C VAL A 75 4.14 6.61 -0.35
N PHE A 76 2.95 6.05 -0.37
CA PHE A 76 2.61 5.01 -1.33
C PHE A 76 2.50 5.58 -2.74
N GLY A 77 3.18 4.93 -3.68
CA GLY A 77 3.15 5.28 -5.11
C GLY A 77 2.31 4.33 -5.95
N PHE A 78 2.38 3.02 -5.65
CA PHE A 78 1.68 2.01 -6.44
C PHE A 78 1.28 0.81 -5.59
N GLY A 79 0.12 0.21 -5.92
CA GLY A 79 -0.37 -1.05 -5.35
C GLY A 79 -1.82 -1.00 -4.90
N GLY A 80 -2.25 -2.02 -4.16
CA GLY A 80 -3.61 -2.12 -3.66
C GLY A 80 -3.96 -1.00 -2.67
N LEU A 81 -5.24 -0.63 -2.64
CA LEU A 81 -5.81 0.21 -1.60
C LEU A 81 -6.19 -0.61 -0.37
N CYS A 82 -6.43 0.06 0.75
CA CYS A 82 -6.92 -0.55 1.97
C CYS A 82 -8.02 0.32 2.59
N VAL A 83 -9.18 -0.28 2.86
CA VAL A 83 -10.33 0.40 3.46
C VAL A 83 -10.27 0.46 4.99
N MET A 84 -9.33 -0.25 5.59
CA MET A 84 -9.16 -0.36 7.03
C MET A 84 -7.95 0.45 7.51
N VAL A 85 -7.87 0.66 8.81
CA VAL A 85 -6.62 1.11 9.44
C VAL A 85 -5.54 0.07 9.13
N GLU A 86 -4.44 0.51 8.56
CA GLU A 86 -3.36 -0.34 8.06
C GLU A 86 -2.90 -1.36 9.12
N GLY A 87 -2.94 -2.66 8.76
CA GLY A 87 -2.57 -3.76 9.63
C GLY A 87 -3.60 -4.14 10.69
N ARG A 88 -4.74 -3.45 10.81
CA ARG A 88 -5.77 -3.70 11.83
C ARG A 88 -7.11 -4.12 11.20
N CYS A 89 -7.06 -5.02 10.24
CA CYS A 89 -8.25 -5.51 9.55
C CYS A 89 -8.97 -6.57 10.38
N ALA A 90 -10.07 -6.20 11.03
CA ALA A 90 -10.91 -7.13 11.78
C ALA A 90 -11.56 -8.19 10.87
N LEU A 91 -11.94 -7.82 9.64
CA LEU A 91 -12.53 -8.74 8.66
C LEU A 91 -11.56 -9.89 8.32
N SER A 92 -10.31 -9.54 8.02
CA SER A 92 -9.28 -10.52 7.72
C SER A 92 -8.96 -11.40 8.94
N ALA A 93 -8.80 -10.80 10.11
CA ALA A 93 -8.52 -11.53 11.34
C ALA A 93 -9.64 -12.53 11.67
N TYR A 94 -10.90 -12.15 11.47
CA TYR A 94 -12.05 -13.03 11.69
C TYR A 94 -12.03 -14.23 10.74
N VAL A 95 -11.81 -14.01 9.44
CA VAL A 95 -11.84 -15.06 8.44
C VAL A 95 -10.62 -15.98 8.52
N THR A 96 -9.43 -15.42 8.71
CA THR A 96 -8.18 -16.20 8.66
C THR A 96 -7.76 -16.79 10.01
N GLY A 97 -8.27 -16.25 11.11
CA GLY A 97 -7.78 -16.53 12.45
C GLY A 97 -6.44 -15.87 12.80
N ASP A 98 -5.86 -15.09 11.87
CA ASP A 98 -4.58 -14.42 12.02
C ASP A 98 -4.74 -12.89 11.99
N SER A 99 -4.07 -12.18 12.88
CA SER A 99 -4.03 -10.71 12.81
C SER A 99 -3.09 -10.24 11.71
N PRO A 100 -3.54 -9.38 10.76
CA PRO A 100 -2.66 -8.78 9.78
C PRO A 100 -1.51 -7.97 10.38
N ASN A 101 -1.67 -7.44 11.58
CA ASN A 101 -0.62 -6.75 12.31
C ASN A 101 0.51 -7.71 12.75
N THR A 102 0.18 -8.97 13.03
CA THR A 102 1.15 -9.99 13.46
C THR A 102 1.79 -10.67 12.25
N VAL A 103 0.97 -11.12 11.28
CA VAL A 103 1.49 -11.87 10.11
C VAL A 103 1.90 -10.96 8.95
N GLY A 104 1.57 -9.68 9.02
CA GLY A 104 1.99 -8.65 8.06
C GLY A 104 1.16 -8.57 6.77
N VAL A 105 0.14 -9.41 6.60
CA VAL A 105 -0.73 -9.46 5.41
C VAL A 105 -2.16 -9.78 5.79
N CYS A 106 -3.12 -9.29 5.00
CA CYS A 106 -4.56 -9.55 5.22
C CYS A 106 -5.02 -10.90 4.64
N SER A 107 -4.30 -11.46 3.68
CA SER A 107 -4.64 -12.77 3.06
C SER A 107 -3.38 -13.64 3.04
N PRO A 108 -3.02 -14.27 4.17
CA PRO A 108 -1.83 -15.12 4.26
C PRO A 108 -1.94 -16.30 3.30
N GLY A 109 -0.86 -16.62 2.58
CA GLY A 109 -0.85 -17.64 1.52
C GLY A 109 -1.32 -19.02 1.97
N LYS A 110 -1.12 -19.38 3.26
CA LYS A 110 -1.64 -20.64 3.82
C LYS A 110 -3.16 -20.74 3.80
N ALA A 111 -3.87 -19.60 3.86
CA ALA A 111 -5.33 -19.52 3.84
C ALA A 111 -5.92 -19.37 2.43
N VAL A 112 -5.09 -19.10 1.42
CA VAL A 112 -5.52 -18.84 0.03
C VAL A 112 -5.70 -20.13 -0.74
N ARG A 113 -6.82 -20.23 -1.50
CA ARG A 113 -7.07 -21.32 -2.45
C ARG A 113 -7.67 -20.76 -3.73
N TYR A 114 -7.32 -21.39 -4.83
CA TYR A 114 -7.91 -21.18 -6.16
C TYR A 114 -8.49 -22.52 -6.60
N GLU A 115 -9.76 -22.53 -6.98
CA GLU A 115 -10.49 -23.74 -7.35
C GLU A 115 -11.20 -23.53 -8.68
N GLN A 116 -10.84 -24.34 -9.70
CA GLN A 116 -11.57 -24.33 -10.96
C GLN A 116 -12.88 -25.11 -10.79
N THR A 117 -14.00 -24.43 -11.02
CA THR A 117 -15.34 -25.03 -10.94
C THR A 117 -16.06 -24.96 -12.29
N ALA A 118 -17.22 -25.57 -12.38
CA ALA A 118 -18.08 -25.49 -13.57
C ALA A 118 -18.61 -24.04 -13.81
N GLN A 119 -18.63 -23.21 -12.74
CA GLN A 119 -19.07 -21.81 -12.81
C GLN A 119 -17.92 -20.80 -12.99
N GLY A 120 -16.67 -21.26 -13.09
CA GLY A 120 -15.50 -20.40 -13.24
C GLY A 120 -14.43 -20.63 -12.18
N MET A 121 -13.46 -19.73 -12.13
CA MET A 121 -12.37 -19.76 -11.13
C MET A 121 -12.85 -19.16 -9.82
N GLU A 122 -12.93 -19.96 -8.77
CA GLU A 122 -13.23 -19.49 -7.42
C GLU A 122 -11.95 -19.17 -6.65
N THR A 123 -11.99 -18.07 -5.92
CA THR A 123 -10.94 -17.70 -4.96
C THR A 123 -11.50 -17.76 -3.55
N ARG A 124 -10.76 -18.43 -2.66
CA ARG A 124 -11.19 -18.66 -1.28
C ARG A 124 -10.13 -18.20 -0.29
N LEU A 125 -10.58 -17.70 0.84
CA LEU A 125 -9.75 -17.34 1.98
C LEU A 125 -10.22 -18.11 3.21
N ASN A 126 -9.39 -19.03 3.70
CA ASN A 126 -9.70 -19.96 4.79
C ASN A 126 -11.06 -20.70 4.58
N GLY A 127 -11.29 -21.18 3.35
CA GLY A 127 -12.52 -21.87 2.96
C GLY A 127 -13.70 -20.97 2.57
N VAL A 128 -13.68 -19.69 2.97
CA VAL A 128 -14.73 -18.73 2.61
C VAL A 128 -14.57 -18.31 1.14
N LEU A 129 -15.63 -18.41 0.34
CA LEU A 129 -15.64 -17.91 -1.02
C LEU A 129 -15.52 -16.39 -1.00
N ILE A 130 -14.49 -15.87 -1.70
CA ILE A 130 -14.25 -14.44 -1.82
C ILE A 130 -14.80 -13.91 -3.13
N ASP A 131 -14.52 -14.63 -4.22
CA ASP A 131 -15.00 -14.23 -5.54
C ASP A 131 -15.05 -15.41 -6.50
N ARG A 132 -15.83 -15.27 -7.58
CA ARG A 132 -15.91 -16.21 -8.69
C ARG A 132 -15.73 -15.47 -10.00
N PHE A 133 -14.69 -15.80 -10.74
CA PHE A 133 -14.30 -15.15 -11.99
C PHE A 133 -14.72 -15.98 -13.18
N ALA A 134 -15.38 -15.36 -14.15
CA ALA A 134 -15.62 -15.97 -15.45
C ALA A 134 -14.30 -16.23 -16.21
N GLU A 135 -14.31 -17.05 -17.24
CA GLU A 135 -13.12 -17.40 -18.02
C GLU A 135 -12.43 -16.17 -18.64
N SER A 136 -13.22 -15.15 -18.98
CA SER A 136 -12.73 -13.88 -19.55
C SER A 136 -12.25 -12.86 -18.51
N GLU A 137 -12.47 -13.13 -17.23
CA GLU A 137 -12.08 -12.21 -16.14
C GLU A 137 -10.70 -12.53 -15.62
N LYS A 138 -9.93 -11.49 -15.32
CA LYS A 138 -8.62 -11.62 -14.65
C LYS A 138 -8.83 -11.98 -13.19
N THR A 139 -8.41 -13.19 -12.81
CA THR A 139 -8.52 -13.67 -11.42
C THR A 139 -7.67 -12.82 -10.48
N GLY A 140 -8.30 -12.23 -9.46
CA GLY A 140 -7.65 -11.46 -8.42
C GLY A 140 -7.07 -12.32 -7.29
N TYR A 141 -6.18 -11.75 -6.48
CA TYR A 141 -5.76 -12.38 -5.22
C TYR A 141 -6.88 -12.20 -4.18
N PRO A 142 -7.34 -13.28 -3.50
CA PRO A 142 -8.50 -13.20 -2.62
C PRO A 142 -8.24 -12.27 -1.43
N THR A 143 -8.91 -11.13 -1.43
CA THR A 143 -8.90 -10.15 -0.36
C THR A 143 -10.35 -9.89 0.03
N LEU A 144 -10.72 -10.12 1.29
CA LEU A 144 -12.14 -10.13 1.69
C LEU A 144 -12.89 -8.85 1.32
N CYS A 145 -12.30 -7.66 1.55
CA CYS A 145 -12.96 -6.40 1.21
C CYS A 145 -13.09 -6.16 -0.31
N LYS A 146 -12.41 -6.93 -1.15
CA LYS A 146 -12.39 -6.80 -2.62
C LYS A 146 -13.05 -7.97 -3.33
N GLY A 147 -13.80 -8.78 -2.60
CA GLY A 147 -14.67 -9.80 -3.16
C GLY A 147 -16.03 -9.23 -3.56
N ARG A 148 -16.72 -9.94 -4.44
CA ARG A 148 -18.13 -9.65 -4.73
C ARG A 148 -19.01 -10.26 -3.65
N PHE A 149 -19.99 -9.50 -3.19
CA PHE A 149 -20.96 -9.89 -2.18
C PHE A 149 -22.36 -9.94 -2.80
N GLU A 150 -23.16 -10.90 -2.36
CA GLU A 150 -24.59 -10.93 -2.66
C GLU A 150 -25.33 -10.07 -1.62
N VAL A 151 -25.99 -9.03 -2.10
CA VAL A 151 -26.74 -8.08 -1.27
C VAL A 151 -28.08 -7.81 -1.96
N ASN A 152 -29.20 -8.22 -1.33
CA ASN A 152 -30.54 -8.09 -1.90
C ASN A 152 -30.68 -8.69 -3.31
N ASP A 153 -30.18 -9.92 -3.51
CA ASP A 153 -30.17 -10.66 -4.77
C ASP A 153 -29.30 -10.05 -5.89
N GLU A 154 -28.50 -9.05 -5.58
CA GLU A 154 -27.51 -8.47 -6.49
C GLU A 154 -26.08 -8.81 -6.05
N THR A 155 -25.22 -9.17 -7.02
CA THR A 155 -23.82 -9.51 -6.75
C THR A 155 -22.90 -8.40 -7.25
N TYR A 156 -22.18 -7.72 -6.34
CA TYR A 156 -21.29 -6.61 -6.67
C TYR A 156 -20.20 -6.39 -5.60
N TYR A 157 -19.23 -5.52 -5.87
CA TYR A 157 -18.20 -5.13 -4.91
C TYR A 157 -18.77 -4.16 -3.86
N ALA A 158 -19.36 -4.72 -2.80
CA ALA A 158 -20.09 -3.93 -1.79
C ALA A 158 -19.17 -3.12 -0.86
N ILE A 159 -17.90 -3.47 -0.72
CA ILE A 159 -16.94 -2.80 0.17
C ILE A 159 -15.94 -1.98 -0.65
N GLU A 160 -15.17 -2.62 -1.51
CA GLU A 160 -14.18 -1.95 -2.37
C GLU A 160 -14.02 -2.71 -3.69
N GLU A 161 -14.15 -1.99 -4.80
CA GLU A 161 -13.81 -2.54 -6.10
C GLU A 161 -12.28 -2.68 -6.23
N PRO A 162 -11.78 -3.81 -6.77
CA PRO A 162 -10.35 -3.98 -7.03
C PRO A 162 -9.80 -2.87 -7.94
N THR A 163 -8.96 -2.01 -7.36
CA THR A 163 -8.38 -0.85 -8.04
C THR A 163 -6.96 -0.66 -7.55
N SER A 164 -6.05 -0.26 -8.43
CA SER A 164 -4.66 0.04 -8.08
C SER A 164 -4.43 1.53 -7.85
N LEU A 165 -3.85 1.87 -6.70
CA LEU A 165 -3.23 3.19 -6.52
C LEU A 165 -2.12 3.35 -7.56
N ASN A 166 -2.10 4.49 -8.25
CA ASN A 166 -1.02 4.85 -9.16
C ASN A 166 -0.81 6.37 -9.12
N THR A 167 0.29 6.79 -8.52
CA THR A 167 0.60 8.21 -8.32
C THR A 167 1.73 8.72 -9.22
N LEU A 168 2.01 8.06 -10.35
CA LEU A 168 3.08 8.47 -11.26
C LEU A 168 2.97 9.92 -11.68
N GLU A 169 1.77 10.41 -11.97
CA GLU A 169 1.52 11.80 -12.39
C GLU A 169 1.81 12.81 -11.27
N LEU A 170 1.76 12.38 -10.01
CA LEU A 170 2.04 13.21 -8.85
C LEU A 170 3.53 13.32 -8.52
N LEU A 171 4.37 12.55 -9.19
CA LEU A 171 5.80 12.45 -8.86
C LEU A 171 6.51 13.81 -8.82
N PRO A 172 6.31 14.75 -9.78
CA PRO A 172 6.91 16.09 -9.70
C PRO A 172 6.48 16.87 -8.46
N LYS A 173 5.19 16.76 -8.09
CA LYS A 173 4.64 17.45 -6.90
C LYS A 173 5.15 16.84 -5.61
N LEU A 174 5.21 15.50 -5.53
CA LEU A 174 5.77 14.80 -4.37
C LEU A 174 7.24 15.19 -4.13
N MET A 175 8.02 15.30 -5.21
CA MET A 175 9.41 15.78 -5.14
C MET A 175 9.49 17.24 -4.70
N GLU A 176 8.61 18.10 -5.22
CA GLU A 176 8.57 19.53 -4.87
C GLU A 176 8.33 19.76 -3.39
N ILE A 177 7.35 19.07 -2.81
CA ILE A 177 7.01 19.21 -1.39
C ILE A 177 8.01 18.52 -0.45
N GLY A 178 8.98 17.75 -0.98
CA GLY A 178 10.08 17.19 -0.20
C GLY A 178 9.88 15.75 0.27
N VAL A 179 8.96 14.99 -0.31
CA VAL A 179 8.84 13.53 -0.08
C VAL A 179 10.14 12.85 -0.49
N LYS A 180 10.67 11.97 0.36
CA LYS A 180 11.99 11.35 0.19
C LYS A 180 11.96 9.94 -0.37
N ALA A 181 10.85 9.22 -0.20
CA ALA A 181 10.74 7.86 -0.67
C ALA A 181 9.33 7.52 -1.17
N ILE A 182 9.28 6.63 -2.15
CA ILE A 182 8.05 6.07 -2.70
C ILE A 182 7.97 4.60 -2.30
N LYS A 183 6.84 4.23 -1.73
CA LYS A 183 6.54 2.85 -1.36
C LYS A 183 5.69 2.15 -2.41
N ILE A 184 6.15 1.00 -2.85
CA ILE A 184 5.39 0.08 -3.72
C ILE A 184 4.83 -1.04 -2.84
N GLU A 185 3.51 -1.24 -2.87
CA GLU A 185 2.89 -2.39 -2.23
C GLU A 185 3.16 -3.63 -3.09
N GLY A 186 3.83 -4.63 -2.54
CA GLY A 186 4.25 -5.82 -3.30
C GLY A 186 4.32 -7.10 -2.46
N ARG A 187 3.93 -7.06 -1.17
CA ARG A 187 4.11 -8.20 -0.26
C ARG A 187 3.35 -9.45 -0.68
N GLN A 188 2.15 -9.30 -1.22
CA GLN A 188 1.31 -10.39 -1.73
C GLN A 188 1.36 -10.50 -3.26
N ARG A 189 2.47 -10.10 -3.86
CA ARG A 189 2.66 -10.07 -5.31
C ARG A 189 3.82 -10.96 -5.73
N SER A 190 3.82 -11.38 -6.99
CA SER A 190 4.90 -12.18 -7.55
C SER A 190 6.20 -11.39 -7.67
N PRO A 191 7.38 -12.06 -7.68
CA PRO A 191 8.65 -11.40 -7.99
C PRO A 191 8.64 -10.65 -9.33
N ALA A 192 7.93 -11.18 -10.34
CA ALA A 192 7.78 -10.54 -11.64
C ALA A 192 7.04 -9.19 -11.53
N TYR A 193 5.95 -9.14 -10.74
CA TYR A 193 5.26 -7.89 -10.44
C TYR A 193 6.20 -6.86 -9.81
N VAL A 194 6.93 -7.27 -8.76
CA VAL A 194 7.85 -6.35 -8.06
C VAL A 194 8.91 -5.81 -9.01
N ALA A 195 9.52 -6.68 -9.81
CA ALA A 195 10.54 -6.28 -10.79
C ALA A 195 9.99 -5.28 -11.81
N GLN A 196 8.82 -5.58 -12.39
CA GLN A 196 8.20 -4.75 -13.44
C GLN A 196 7.78 -3.38 -12.90
N VAL A 197 7.07 -3.35 -11.78
CA VAL A 197 6.62 -2.09 -11.16
C VAL A 197 7.82 -1.24 -10.73
N THR A 198 8.81 -1.85 -10.07
CA THR A 198 10.01 -1.12 -9.61
C THR A 198 10.80 -0.55 -10.79
N LYS A 199 10.92 -1.28 -11.90
CA LYS A 199 11.56 -0.79 -13.13
C LYS A 199 10.87 0.46 -13.66
N VAL A 200 9.54 0.41 -13.82
CA VAL A 200 8.77 1.56 -14.31
C VAL A 200 8.94 2.76 -13.39
N TRP A 201 8.79 2.56 -12.08
CA TRP A 201 8.94 3.63 -11.10
C TRP A 201 10.35 4.21 -11.06
N ARG A 202 11.40 3.36 -11.21
CA ARG A 202 12.77 3.84 -11.28
C ARG A 202 13.01 4.71 -12.51
N GLU A 203 12.54 4.27 -13.68
CA GLU A 203 12.62 5.05 -14.92
C GLU A 203 11.87 6.39 -14.82
N ALA A 204 10.68 6.39 -14.21
CA ALA A 204 9.90 7.60 -14.01
C ALA A 204 10.57 8.59 -13.04
N ILE A 205 11.10 8.11 -11.93
CA ILE A 205 11.86 8.93 -10.97
C ILE A 205 13.09 9.54 -11.63
N ASP A 206 13.86 8.75 -12.38
CA ASP A 206 15.05 9.24 -13.09
C ASP A 206 14.69 10.28 -14.17
N SER A 207 13.53 10.10 -14.83
CA SER A 207 13.02 11.08 -15.78
C SER A 207 12.63 12.39 -15.11
N ALA A 208 11.92 12.32 -13.97
CA ALA A 208 11.52 13.49 -13.20
C ALA A 208 12.72 14.23 -12.59
N LEU A 209 13.75 13.50 -12.13
CA LEU A 209 14.99 14.08 -11.62
C LEU A 209 15.77 14.85 -12.71
N ARG A 210 15.77 14.35 -13.96
CA ARG A 210 16.42 15.03 -15.08
C ARG A 210 15.70 16.30 -15.52
N ASN A 211 14.37 16.27 -15.56
CA ASN A 211 13.57 17.42 -15.99
C ASN A 211 12.16 17.37 -15.39
N ARG A 212 12.03 17.91 -14.17
CA ARG A 212 10.77 17.91 -13.42
C ARG A 212 9.70 18.78 -14.07
N GLN A 213 10.08 19.89 -14.70
CA GLN A 213 9.11 20.85 -15.29
C GLN A 213 8.42 20.29 -16.54
N ASN A 214 9.10 19.44 -17.29
CA ASN A 214 8.57 18.81 -18.51
C ASN A 214 8.32 17.30 -18.31
N PHE A 215 8.14 16.87 -17.05
CA PHE A 215 7.80 15.48 -16.76
C PHE A 215 6.39 15.16 -17.25
N SER A 216 6.27 14.07 -17.97
CA SER A 216 4.98 13.47 -18.35
C SER A 216 5.03 11.96 -18.17
N VAL A 217 3.91 11.38 -17.80
CA VAL A 217 3.76 9.93 -17.71
C VAL A 217 3.75 9.35 -19.13
N ARG A 218 4.65 8.40 -19.40
CA ARG A 218 4.76 7.75 -20.70
C ARG A 218 3.70 6.66 -20.86
N GLU A 219 3.11 6.55 -22.04
CA GLU A 219 2.16 5.48 -22.35
C GLU A 219 2.75 4.08 -22.12
N ALA A 220 4.03 3.88 -22.47
CA ALA A 220 4.73 2.62 -22.25
C ALA A 220 4.78 2.22 -20.76
N TRP A 221 4.95 3.17 -19.84
CA TRP A 221 4.91 2.90 -18.42
C TRP A 221 3.51 2.46 -17.97
N MET A 222 2.48 3.17 -18.45
CA MET A 222 1.10 2.81 -18.13
C MET A 222 0.73 1.44 -18.69
N ALA A 223 1.15 1.13 -19.91
CA ALA A 223 0.93 -0.18 -20.52
C ALA A 223 1.56 -1.32 -19.67
N GLU A 224 2.77 -1.12 -19.15
CA GLU A 224 3.41 -2.10 -18.27
C GLU A 224 2.71 -2.23 -16.90
N LEU A 225 2.31 -1.11 -16.30
CA LEU A 225 1.60 -1.14 -15.01
C LEU A 225 0.20 -1.77 -15.14
N ASN A 226 -0.53 -1.52 -16.24
CA ASN A 226 -1.84 -2.12 -16.49
C ASN A 226 -1.80 -3.65 -16.54
N LYS A 227 -0.71 -4.25 -17.02
CA LYS A 227 -0.55 -5.72 -17.05
C LYS A 227 -0.58 -6.36 -15.67
N VAL A 228 -0.14 -5.61 -14.65
CA VAL A 228 0.08 -6.11 -13.29
C VAL A 228 -0.82 -5.46 -12.24
N SER A 229 -1.64 -4.49 -12.64
CA SER A 229 -2.59 -3.82 -11.76
C SER A 229 -3.65 -4.75 -11.23
N GLU A 230 -4.15 -4.47 -10.04
CA GLU A 230 -5.34 -5.07 -9.46
C GLU A 230 -6.56 -4.40 -10.10
N GLY A 231 -7.50 -5.22 -10.59
CA GLY A 231 -8.63 -4.70 -11.37
C GLY A 231 -8.22 -4.07 -12.70
N ASN A 232 -9.14 -3.32 -13.27
CA ASN A 232 -8.97 -2.68 -14.59
C ASN A 232 -8.74 -1.16 -14.51
N MET A 233 -8.76 -0.58 -13.29
CA MET A 233 -8.71 0.85 -13.09
C MET A 233 -7.56 1.27 -12.19
N HIS A 234 -7.04 2.47 -12.45
CA HIS A 234 -6.13 3.18 -11.55
C HIS A 234 -6.83 4.33 -10.84
N THR A 235 -6.36 4.64 -9.66
CA THR A 235 -6.84 5.76 -8.85
C THR A 235 -5.69 6.49 -8.17
N LEU A 236 -5.89 7.76 -7.90
CA LEU A 236 -5.02 8.56 -7.03
C LEU A 236 -5.40 8.43 -5.54
N GLY A 237 -6.46 7.67 -5.24
CA GLY A 237 -6.92 7.48 -3.88
C GLY A 237 -7.29 8.80 -3.21
N ALA A 238 -6.80 9.02 -1.99
CA ALA A 238 -7.07 10.21 -1.21
C ALA A 238 -6.24 11.44 -1.63
N TYR A 239 -5.20 11.30 -2.45
CA TYR A 239 -4.27 12.40 -2.75
C TYR A 239 -4.96 13.65 -3.30
N TYR A 240 -6.03 13.51 -4.06
CA TYR A 240 -6.82 14.63 -4.61
C TYR A 240 -8.17 14.86 -3.91
N ARG A 241 -8.51 14.08 -2.90
CA ARG A 241 -9.77 14.28 -2.20
C ARG A 241 -9.62 15.47 -1.23
N PRO A 242 -10.46 16.51 -1.37
CA PRO A 242 -10.53 17.53 -0.35
C PRO A 242 -11.17 16.92 0.91
N TRP A 243 -10.50 17.00 2.03
CA TRP A 243 -11.16 16.81 3.33
C TRP A 243 -12.05 18.02 3.58
N LYS A 244 -13.32 17.76 3.79
CA LYS A 244 -14.25 18.77 4.28
C LYS A 244 -14.37 18.67 5.78
#